data_0fd59ec1fc9c0cffb24c9b059a642099
#
_entry.id   0fd59ec1fc9c0cffb24c9b059a642099
#
_cell.length_a   1.000
_cell.length_b   1.000
_cell.length_c   1.000
_cell.angle_alpha   90.00
_cell.angle_beta   90.00
_cell.angle_gamma   90.00
#
_symmetry.space_group_name_H-M   'P 1'
#
loop_
_entity.id
_entity.type
_entity.pdbx_description
1 polymer ?
#
loop_
_entity_poly.entity_id
_entity_poly.type
_entity_poly.pdbx_seq_one_letter_code
_entity_poly.pdbx_strand_id
1 'polypeptide(L)'
;VQTLQQVENYTALSERASEYLLAVIRSKPDAVICLATGATPLLTYHYLVEKIHQQQVDISQLTFVKLDEWVDLPLTMPGTCETFLQQHIVQPLGLREDQLISFRSEEINETECERVTNLIARKGGLDLCVLGLGKNGHLGLNEPGESLQPACHISQLDARTQQHEMLKTAGRPVTRGITLGLKDILNAREVLLLVTGEGKQDATDRFLTAKVSTAIPASFLWLHSNFICLINT
;
A
#
# COMPACT_ATOMS: atom_id res chain seq x y z
N VAL A 1 4.83 -18.76 3.69
CA VAL A 1 5.84 -19.02 2.64
C VAL A 1 6.36 -17.69 2.13
N GLN A 2 7.69 -17.55 2.03
CA GLN A 2 8.33 -16.37 1.45
C GLN A 2 8.69 -16.70 -0.01
N THR A 3 8.16 -15.92 -0.96
CA THR A 3 8.34 -16.20 -2.38
C THR A 3 8.82 -14.94 -3.11
N LEU A 4 9.97 -15.04 -3.78
CA LEU A 4 10.47 -14.02 -4.70
C LEU A 4 10.26 -14.50 -6.13
N GLN A 5 9.66 -13.66 -6.96
CA GLN A 5 9.40 -13.98 -8.36
C GLN A 5 9.86 -12.84 -9.25
N GLN A 6 10.86 -13.12 -10.08
CA GLN A 6 11.24 -12.23 -11.17
C GLN A 6 10.21 -12.35 -12.29
N VAL A 7 9.79 -11.22 -12.84
CA VAL A 7 8.84 -11.16 -13.95
C VAL A 7 9.39 -10.29 -15.08
N GLU A 8 8.94 -10.56 -16.30
CA GLU A 8 9.54 -10.00 -17.52
C GLU A 8 9.39 -8.48 -17.65
N ASN A 9 8.22 -7.94 -17.24
CA ASN A 9 7.89 -6.53 -17.42
C ASN A 9 6.77 -6.10 -16.49
N TYR A 10 6.46 -4.80 -16.48
CA TYR A 10 5.42 -4.20 -15.64
C TYR A 10 4.02 -4.78 -15.92
N THR A 11 3.72 -5.11 -17.18
CA THR A 11 2.44 -5.74 -17.55
C THR A 11 2.33 -7.12 -16.91
N ALA A 12 3.33 -7.98 -17.06
CA ALA A 12 3.35 -9.32 -16.46
C ALA A 12 3.30 -9.28 -14.92
N LEU A 13 4.00 -8.30 -14.31
CA LEU A 13 3.93 -8.07 -12.86
C LEU A 13 2.50 -7.74 -12.44
N SER A 14 1.88 -6.79 -13.13
CA SER A 14 0.55 -6.28 -12.80
C SER A 14 -0.54 -7.32 -13.03
N GLU A 15 -0.42 -8.12 -14.08
CA GLU A 15 -1.34 -9.21 -14.39
C GLU A 15 -1.29 -10.28 -13.30
N ARG A 16 -0.08 -10.74 -12.94
CA ARG A 16 0.13 -11.73 -11.87
C ARG A 16 -0.35 -11.21 -10.51
N ALA A 17 -0.07 -9.96 -10.18
CA ALA A 17 -0.54 -9.33 -8.95
C ALA A 17 -2.07 -9.24 -8.90
N SER A 18 -2.72 -8.90 -10.01
CA SER A 18 -4.19 -8.84 -10.09
C SER A 18 -4.83 -10.23 -9.95
N GLU A 19 -4.21 -11.26 -10.51
CA GLU A 19 -4.67 -12.67 -10.34
C GLU A 19 -4.56 -13.11 -8.88
N TYR A 20 -3.46 -12.73 -8.22
CA TYR A 20 -3.27 -13.04 -6.81
C TYR A 20 -4.33 -12.35 -5.93
N LEU A 21 -4.57 -11.04 -6.15
CA LEU A 21 -5.63 -10.30 -5.47
C LEU A 21 -7.01 -10.95 -5.68
N LEU A 22 -7.32 -11.31 -6.93
CA LEU A 22 -8.58 -11.96 -7.26
C LEU A 22 -8.74 -13.32 -6.57
N ALA A 23 -7.66 -14.09 -6.47
CA ALA A 23 -7.67 -15.38 -5.77
C ALA A 23 -7.95 -15.20 -4.26
N VAL A 24 -7.34 -14.19 -3.62
CA VAL A 24 -7.62 -13.84 -2.21
C VAL A 24 -9.09 -13.46 -2.03
N ILE A 25 -9.63 -12.57 -2.88
CA ILE A 25 -11.04 -12.13 -2.84
C ILE A 25 -11.99 -13.32 -2.97
N ARG A 26 -11.70 -14.27 -3.86
CA ARG A 26 -12.53 -15.48 -4.05
C ARG A 26 -12.45 -16.44 -2.89
N SER A 27 -11.26 -16.60 -2.31
CA SER A 27 -11.07 -17.52 -1.17
C SER A 27 -11.68 -16.96 0.12
N LYS A 28 -11.79 -15.64 0.24
CA LYS A 28 -12.33 -14.92 1.39
C LYS A 28 -13.13 -13.70 0.93
N PRO A 29 -14.44 -13.85 0.65
CA PRO A 29 -15.28 -12.77 0.15
C PRO A 29 -15.40 -11.56 1.09
N ASP A 30 -15.17 -11.73 2.39
CA ASP A 30 -15.12 -10.70 3.43
C ASP A 30 -13.69 -10.24 3.74
N ALA A 31 -12.74 -10.43 2.81
CA ALA A 31 -11.34 -10.06 3.03
C ALA A 31 -11.16 -8.57 3.30
N VAL A 32 -10.19 -8.26 4.14
CA VAL A 32 -9.72 -6.91 4.44
C VAL A 32 -8.37 -6.69 3.75
N ILE A 33 -8.36 -5.88 2.69
CA ILE A 33 -7.20 -5.71 1.81
C ILE A 33 -6.66 -4.29 1.89
N CYS A 34 -5.45 -4.15 2.40
CA CYS A 34 -4.74 -2.87 2.42
C CYS A 34 -4.09 -2.59 1.06
N LEU A 35 -4.27 -1.37 0.56
CA LEU A 35 -3.83 -0.95 -0.77
C LEU A 35 -2.84 0.21 -0.69
N ALA A 36 -1.65 0.01 -1.26
CA ALA A 36 -0.74 1.10 -1.59
C ALA A 36 -1.25 1.89 -2.80
N THR A 37 -0.77 3.12 -2.96
CA THR A 37 -1.11 4.00 -4.09
C THR A 37 0.11 4.30 -4.97
N GLY A 38 -0.09 5.05 -6.05
CA GLY A 38 0.97 5.46 -6.97
C GLY A 38 1.13 4.57 -8.21
N ALA A 39 2.18 4.84 -8.97
CA ALA A 39 2.38 4.22 -10.29
C ALA A 39 2.60 2.69 -10.24
N THR A 40 3.21 2.18 -9.16
CA THR A 40 3.53 0.75 -9.04
C THR A 40 2.29 -0.15 -9.09
N PRO A 41 1.24 0.05 -8.27
CA PRO A 41 0.06 -0.82 -8.28
C PRO A 41 -1.00 -0.42 -9.32
N LEU A 42 -0.86 0.70 -10.02
CA LEU A 42 -1.89 1.27 -10.88
C LEU A 42 -2.46 0.26 -11.89
N LEU A 43 -1.61 -0.37 -12.67
CA LEU A 43 -2.04 -1.33 -13.70
C LEU A 43 -2.58 -2.63 -13.07
N THR A 44 -2.07 -3.02 -11.91
CA THR A 44 -2.62 -4.14 -11.12
C THR A 44 -4.08 -3.89 -10.76
N TYR A 45 -4.41 -2.68 -10.31
CA TYR A 45 -5.79 -2.33 -9.94
C TYR A 45 -6.69 -2.24 -11.17
N HIS A 46 -6.19 -1.73 -12.28
CA HIS A 46 -6.93 -1.74 -13.54
C HIS A 46 -7.33 -3.16 -13.94
N TYR A 47 -6.37 -4.09 -13.97
CA TYR A 47 -6.66 -5.50 -14.30
C TYR A 47 -7.55 -6.18 -13.26
N LEU A 48 -7.41 -5.86 -11.97
CA LEU A 48 -8.29 -6.39 -10.94
C LEU A 48 -9.75 -5.98 -11.17
N VAL A 49 -9.98 -4.69 -11.43
CA VAL A 49 -11.33 -4.15 -11.72
C VAL A 49 -11.93 -4.82 -12.94
N GLU A 50 -11.18 -4.94 -14.03
CA GLU A 50 -11.65 -5.62 -15.24
C GLU A 50 -12.03 -7.08 -14.95
N LYS A 51 -11.17 -7.83 -14.23
CA LYS A 51 -11.43 -9.24 -13.90
C LYS A 51 -12.65 -9.40 -12.99
N ILE A 52 -12.83 -8.52 -12.01
CA ILE A 52 -14.01 -8.52 -11.13
C ILE A 52 -15.29 -8.36 -11.96
N HIS A 53 -15.32 -7.39 -12.88
CA HIS A 53 -16.49 -7.17 -13.75
C HIS A 53 -16.73 -8.31 -14.73
N GLN A 54 -15.70 -8.72 -15.47
CA GLN A 54 -15.81 -9.79 -16.47
C GLN A 54 -16.26 -11.12 -15.88
N GLN A 55 -15.82 -11.40 -14.65
CA GLN A 55 -16.10 -12.67 -13.98
C GLN A 55 -17.23 -12.57 -12.95
N GLN A 56 -17.90 -11.40 -12.87
CA GLN A 56 -19.01 -11.13 -11.96
C GLN A 56 -18.75 -11.54 -10.52
N VAL A 57 -17.56 -11.20 -10.01
CA VAL A 57 -17.14 -11.57 -8.64
C VAL A 57 -17.94 -10.75 -7.63
N ASP A 58 -18.56 -11.41 -6.67
CA ASP A 58 -19.24 -10.76 -5.57
C ASP A 58 -18.23 -10.12 -4.61
N ILE A 59 -18.28 -8.80 -4.50
CA ILE A 59 -17.43 -7.99 -3.63
C ILE A 59 -18.23 -7.28 -2.53
N SER A 60 -19.48 -7.68 -2.30
CA SER A 60 -20.41 -7.00 -1.38
C SER A 60 -19.94 -6.97 0.08
N GLN A 61 -19.10 -7.93 0.48
CA GLN A 61 -18.55 -8.04 1.84
C GLN A 61 -17.09 -7.56 1.93
N LEU A 62 -16.42 -7.28 0.80
CA LEU A 62 -15.02 -6.89 0.74
C LEU A 62 -14.80 -5.53 1.42
N THR A 63 -13.68 -5.40 2.10
CA THR A 63 -13.25 -4.13 2.70
C THR A 63 -11.85 -3.79 2.22
N PHE A 64 -11.68 -2.59 1.67
CA PHE A 64 -10.36 -2.03 1.38
C PHE A 64 -9.90 -1.12 2.49
N VAL A 65 -8.59 -0.99 2.65
CA VAL A 65 -7.94 -0.11 3.61
C VAL A 65 -6.90 0.73 2.87
N LYS A 66 -6.93 2.03 3.06
CA LYS A 66 -5.90 2.93 2.55
C LYS A 66 -4.64 2.82 3.41
N LEU A 67 -3.49 2.51 2.80
CA LEU A 67 -2.22 2.30 3.49
C LEU A 67 -1.69 3.56 4.17
N ASP A 68 -1.79 4.68 3.48
CA ASP A 68 -1.20 5.96 3.86
C ASP A 68 -1.93 7.16 3.24
N GLU A 69 -1.62 8.36 3.71
CA GLU A 69 -2.13 9.60 3.13
C GLU A 69 -1.19 10.78 3.41
N TRP A 70 -1.21 11.76 2.53
CA TRP A 70 -0.52 13.04 2.71
C TRP A 70 -1.26 13.91 3.73
N VAL A 71 -0.54 14.38 4.76
CA VAL A 71 -1.13 15.23 5.80
C VAL A 71 -1.22 16.68 5.34
N ASP A 72 -2.25 17.38 5.82
CA ASP A 72 -2.55 18.78 5.54
C ASP A 72 -2.99 19.07 4.08
N LEU A 73 -3.37 18.05 3.31
CA LEU A 73 -4.00 18.21 2.00
C LEU A 73 -5.49 17.82 2.08
N PRO A 74 -6.41 18.60 1.49
CA PRO A 74 -7.79 18.17 1.32
C PRO A 74 -7.87 16.84 0.55
N LEU A 75 -8.64 15.88 1.03
CA LEU A 75 -8.77 14.55 0.39
C LEU A 75 -9.30 14.62 -1.04
N THR A 76 -9.97 15.71 -1.42
CA THR A 76 -10.47 15.95 -2.78
C THR A 76 -9.40 16.50 -3.73
N MET A 77 -8.22 16.84 -3.21
CA MET A 77 -7.14 17.39 -4.04
C MET A 77 -6.55 16.30 -4.94
N PRO A 78 -6.36 16.55 -6.24
CA PRO A 78 -5.66 15.63 -7.12
C PRO A 78 -4.27 15.28 -6.60
N GLY A 79 -3.90 14.00 -6.65
CA GLY A 79 -2.62 13.51 -6.17
C GLY A 79 -2.61 13.07 -4.71
N THR A 80 -3.73 13.13 -3.99
CA THR A 80 -3.89 12.45 -2.70
C THR A 80 -4.05 10.94 -2.90
N CYS A 81 -3.68 10.15 -1.89
CA CYS A 81 -3.92 8.71 -1.93
C CYS A 81 -5.43 8.41 -2.01
N GLU A 82 -6.25 9.26 -1.39
CA GLU A 82 -7.70 9.18 -1.50
C GLU A 82 -8.20 9.31 -2.92
N THR A 83 -7.81 10.39 -3.65
CA THR A 83 -8.26 10.57 -5.04
C THR A 83 -7.78 9.45 -5.95
N PHE A 84 -6.59 8.90 -5.68
CA PHE A 84 -6.09 7.74 -6.40
C PHE A 84 -7.00 6.51 -6.20
N LEU A 85 -7.31 6.14 -4.95
CA LEU A 85 -8.18 4.99 -4.69
C LEU A 85 -9.61 5.22 -5.16
N GLN A 86 -10.13 6.43 -5.03
CA GLN A 86 -11.46 6.79 -5.55
C GLN A 86 -11.53 6.55 -7.06
N GLN A 87 -10.52 7.01 -7.81
CA GLN A 87 -10.48 6.91 -9.28
C GLN A 87 -10.27 5.46 -9.77
N HIS A 88 -9.42 4.68 -9.10
CA HIS A 88 -8.94 3.40 -9.63
C HIS A 88 -9.57 2.17 -8.98
N ILE A 89 -10.26 2.32 -7.84
CA ILE A 89 -10.87 1.22 -7.09
C ILE A 89 -12.33 1.51 -6.73
N VAL A 90 -12.58 2.60 -5.99
CA VAL A 90 -13.90 2.83 -5.36
C VAL A 90 -14.97 3.07 -6.41
N GLN A 91 -14.76 4.06 -7.29
CA GLN A 91 -15.73 4.40 -8.34
C GLN A 91 -15.88 3.29 -9.39
N PRO A 92 -14.78 2.71 -9.94
CA PRO A 92 -14.91 1.63 -10.91
C PRO A 92 -15.64 0.39 -10.38
N LEU A 93 -15.44 0.05 -9.10
CA LEU A 93 -16.11 -1.10 -8.47
C LEU A 93 -17.48 -0.77 -7.84
N GLY A 94 -17.87 0.50 -7.80
CA GLY A 94 -19.12 0.93 -7.18
C GLY A 94 -19.16 0.61 -5.68
N LEU A 95 -18.04 0.76 -4.97
CA LEU A 95 -17.95 0.42 -3.54
C LEU A 95 -18.82 1.37 -2.70
N ARG A 96 -19.44 0.81 -1.66
CA ARG A 96 -20.10 1.60 -0.62
C ARG A 96 -19.06 2.25 0.30
N GLU A 97 -19.45 3.30 0.99
CA GLU A 97 -18.60 4.03 1.93
C GLU A 97 -18.02 3.13 3.04
N ASP A 98 -18.80 2.15 3.51
CA ASP A 98 -18.39 1.22 4.57
C ASP A 98 -17.38 0.14 4.10
N GLN A 99 -17.11 0.09 2.80
CA GLN A 99 -16.14 -0.83 2.19
C GLN A 99 -14.73 -0.21 2.03
N LEU A 100 -14.53 1.07 2.39
CA LEU A 100 -13.22 1.70 2.42
C LEU A 100 -12.91 2.26 3.81
N ILE A 101 -11.89 1.73 4.47
CA ILE A 101 -11.30 2.32 5.66
C ILE A 101 -10.20 3.29 5.20
N SER A 102 -10.45 4.59 5.40
CA SER A 102 -9.58 5.65 4.91
C SER A 102 -9.08 6.54 6.05
N PHE A 103 -7.86 7.06 5.93
CA PHE A 103 -7.34 8.12 6.78
C PHE A 103 -7.97 9.47 6.40
N ARG A 104 -8.27 10.28 7.40
CA ARG A 104 -8.42 11.72 7.24
C ARG A 104 -7.03 12.34 7.02
N SER A 105 -6.98 13.56 6.50
CA SER A 105 -5.70 14.21 6.17
C SER A 105 -5.54 15.59 6.79
N GLU A 106 -6.64 16.26 7.14
CA GLU A 106 -6.62 17.61 7.70
C GLU A 106 -6.94 17.57 9.19
N GLU A 107 -6.31 18.47 9.96
CA GLU A 107 -6.50 18.61 11.42
C GLU A 107 -6.34 17.29 12.19
N ILE A 108 -5.43 16.43 11.71
CA ILE A 108 -5.23 15.10 12.30
C ILE A 108 -4.15 15.10 13.39
N ASN A 109 -4.30 14.17 14.30
CA ASN A 109 -3.33 13.80 15.31
C ASN A 109 -3.28 12.27 15.47
N GLU A 110 -2.60 11.79 16.49
CA GLU A 110 -2.43 10.35 16.73
C GLU A 110 -3.75 9.57 16.93
N THR A 111 -4.84 10.26 17.33
CA THR A 111 -6.16 9.60 17.46
C THR A 111 -6.70 9.09 16.12
N GLU A 112 -6.26 9.66 15.01
CA GLU A 112 -6.62 9.17 13.68
C GLU A 112 -6.03 7.79 13.41
N CYS A 113 -4.79 7.54 13.85
CA CYS A 113 -4.19 6.21 13.82
C CYS A 113 -4.99 5.20 14.64
N GLU A 114 -5.40 5.58 15.86
CA GLU A 114 -6.22 4.72 16.70
C GLU A 114 -7.58 4.42 16.05
N ARG A 115 -8.20 5.42 15.42
CA ARG A 115 -9.47 5.22 14.71
C ARG A 115 -9.33 4.18 13.61
N VAL A 116 -8.34 4.32 12.74
CA VAL A 116 -8.14 3.44 11.59
C VAL A 116 -7.76 2.03 12.04
N THR A 117 -6.81 1.89 12.96
CA THR A 117 -6.37 0.57 13.45
C THR A 117 -7.48 -0.16 14.21
N ASN A 118 -8.34 0.56 14.95
CA ASN A 118 -9.52 -0.01 15.59
C ASN A 118 -10.57 -0.50 14.58
N LEU A 119 -10.78 0.23 13.47
CA LEU A 119 -11.67 -0.22 12.40
C LEU A 119 -11.15 -1.51 11.74
N ILE A 120 -9.85 -1.57 11.45
CA ILE A 120 -9.19 -2.77 10.93
C ILE A 120 -9.35 -3.95 11.92
N ALA A 121 -9.09 -3.72 13.20
CA ALA A 121 -9.21 -4.76 14.23
C ALA A 121 -10.64 -5.31 14.36
N ARG A 122 -11.66 -4.46 14.26
CA ARG A 122 -13.08 -4.87 14.27
C ARG A 122 -13.46 -5.75 13.08
N LYS A 123 -12.74 -5.62 11.95
CA LYS A 123 -12.91 -6.48 10.77
C LYS A 123 -12.07 -7.77 10.85
N GLY A 124 -11.31 -7.99 11.93
CA GLY A 124 -10.48 -9.18 12.12
C GLY A 124 -9.03 -9.05 11.68
N GLY A 125 -8.55 -7.83 11.40
CA GLY A 125 -7.20 -7.54 10.92
C GLY A 125 -7.10 -7.54 9.40
N LEU A 126 -5.88 -7.33 8.88
CA LEU A 126 -5.61 -7.35 7.44
C LEU A 126 -5.43 -8.79 6.93
N ASP A 127 -6.14 -9.16 5.89
CA ASP A 127 -5.94 -10.43 5.20
C ASP A 127 -4.79 -10.32 4.18
N LEU A 128 -4.73 -9.22 3.47
CA LEU A 128 -3.66 -8.94 2.51
C LEU A 128 -3.22 -7.48 2.61
N CYS A 129 -1.91 -7.24 2.54
CA CYS A 129 -1.34 -5.91 2.39
C CYS A 129 -0.57 -5.81 1.07
N VAL A 130 -1.04 -4.98 0.15
CA VAL A 130 -0.36 -4.69 -1.13
C VAL A 130 0.55 -3.50 -0.94
N LEU A 131 1.82 -3.67 -1.27
CA LEU A 131 2.88 -2.70 -1.04
C LEU A 131 3.67 -2.42 -2.32
N GLY A 132 4.17 -1.19 -2.44
CA GLY A 132 5.25 -0.86 -3.35
C GLY A 132 6.56 -0.64 -2.59
N LEU A 133 7.70 -0.94 -3.21
CA LEU A 133 9.02 -0.56 -2.67
C LEU A 133 9.32 0.90 -3.00
N GLY A 134 9.59 1.73 -2.01
CA GLY A 134 10.06 3.10 -2.21
C GLY A 134 11.49 3.16 -2.74
N LYS A 135 11.86 4.25 -3.41
CA LYS A 135 13.22 4.45 -3.97
C LYS A 135 14.33 4.48 -2.89
N ASN A 136 14.00 4.83 -1.66
CA ASN A 136 14.89 4.78 -0.50
C ASN A 136 14.68 3.55 0.38
N GLY A 137 13.78 2.63 -0.03
CA GLY A 137 13.46 1.40 0.69
C GLY A 137 12.33 1.51 1.71
N HIS A 138 11.57 2.60 1.72
CA HIS A 138 10.38 2.73 2.56
C HIS A 138 9.24 1.78 2.14
N LEU A 139 8.33 1.50 3.07
CA LEU A 139 7.03 0.86 2.84
C LEU A 139 5.92 1.76 3.38
N GLY A 140 4.92 2.07 2.55
CA GLY A 140 4.00 3.16 2.87
C GLY A 140 4.79 4.44 3.08
N LEU A 141 4.60 5.13 4.22
CA LEU A 141 5.44 6.26 4.62
C LEU A 141 6.30 5.95 5.85
N ASN A 142 6.66 4.66 6.04
CA ASN A 142 7.67 4.25 7.01
C ASN A 142 9.05 4.54 6.43
N GLU A 143 9.57 5.73 6.68
CA GLU A 143 10.82 6.24 6.10
C GLU A 143 12.07 5.66 6.77
N PRO A 144 13.19 5.50 6.03
CA PRO A 144 14.47 5.12 6.61
C PRO A 144 14.92 6.08 7.71
N GLY A 145 15.48 5.57 8.79
CA GLY A 145 15.96 6.38 9.91
C GLY A 145 16.80 5.59 10.89
N GLU A 146 17.27 6.24 11.96
CA GLU A 146 17.97 5.59 13.05
C GLU A 146 17.04 4.67 13.85
N SER A 147 15.76 5.05 13.91
CA SER A 147 14.69 4.27 14.54
C SER A 147 13.44 4.31 13.66
N LEU A 148 12.55 3.34 13.87
CA LEU A 148 11.25 3.25 13.20
C LEU A 148 10.14 3.23 14.23
N GLN A 149 9.03 3.91 13.93
CA GLN A 149 7.80 3.79 14.69
C GLN A 149 7.10 2.48 14.29
N PRO A 150 6.80 1.57 15.24
CA PRO A 150 6.26 0.28 14.87
C PRO A 150 4.79 0.31 14.45
N ALA A 151 3.96 1.10 15.12
CA ALA A 151 2.52 1.20 14.85
C ALA A 151 2.19 2.33 13.86
N CYS A 152 0.93 2.44 13.47
CA CYS A 152 0.42 3.57 12.71
C CYS A 152 0.87 4.90 13.32
N HIS A 153 1.33 5.82 12.51
CA HIS A 153 1.89 7.10 12.96
C HIS A 153 1.87 8.19 11.89
N ILE A 154 2.08 9.43 12.34
CA ILE A 154 2.36 10.56 11.45
C ILE A 154 3.88 10.60 11.23
N SER A 155 4.28 10.39 9.99
CA SER A 155 5.69 10.34 9.55
C SER A 155 6.15 11.70 9.04
N GLN A 156 7.41 12.05 9.33
CA GLN A 156 8.14 13.10 8.60
C GLN A 156 8.68 12.48 7.31
N LEU A 157 8.37 13.11 6.18
CA LEU A 157 8.74 12.58 4.88
C LEU A 157 10.21 12.86 4.55
N ASP A 158 10.92 11.86 4.05
CA ASP A 158 12.24 12.03 3.44
C ASP A 158 12.19 13.01 2.26
N ALA A 159 13.28 13.68 1.98
CA ALA A 159 13.37 14.68 0.91
C ALA A 159 13.04 14.08 -0.48
N ARG A 160 13.32 12.79 -0.71
CA ARG A 160 12.95 12.09 -1.95
C ARG A 160 11.45 11.83 -2.00
N THR A 161 10.84 11.47 -0.88
CA THR A 161 9.38 11.23 -0.79
C THR A 161 8.60 12.54 -0.96
N GLN A 162 9.12 13.67 -0.45
CA GLN A 162 8.52 15.00 -0.70
C GLN A 162 8.49 15.40 -2.18
N GLN A 163 9.31 14.75 -3.02
CA GLN A 163 9.34 14.95 -4.48
C GLN A 163 8.52 13.90 -5.24
N HIS A 164 7.65 13.17 -4.53
CA HIS A 164 6.84 12.13 -5.14
C HIS A 164 5.95 12.71 -6.26
N GLU A 165 5.79 11.93 -7.34
CA GLU A 165 5.03 12.33 -8.54
C GLU A 165 3.61 12.83 -8.19
N MET A 166 2.93 12.13 -7.28
CA MET A 166 1.59 12.49 -6.84
C MET A 166 1.52 13.87 -6.18
N LEU A 167 2.62 14.36 -5.59
CA LEU A 167 2.67 15.66 -4.93
C LEU A 167 2.95 16.84 -5.87
N LYS A 168 3.26 16.59 -7.16
CA LYS A 168 3.55 17.67 -8.12
C LYS A 168 2.41 18.69 -8.28
N THR A 169 1.18 18.25 -8.05
CA THR A 169 -0.02 19.09 -8.15
C THR A 169 -0.44 19.73 -6.83
N ALA A 170 0.26 19.45 -5.73
CA ALA A 170 -0.14 19.92 -4.40
C ALA A 170 -0.03 21.45 -4.21
N GLY A 171 0.75 22.15 -5.06
CA GLY A 171 0.92 23.61 -5.03
C GLY A 171 1.65 24.15 -3.80
N ARG A 172 2.04 23.28 -2.87
CA ARG A 172 2.80 23.57 -1.64
C ARG A 172 3.65 22.38 -1.23
N PRO A 173 4.72 22.58 -0.45
CA PRO A 173 5.50 21.48 0.11
C PRO A 173 4.64 20.62 1.05
N VAL A 174 4.72 19.30 0.91
CA VAL A 174 4.13 18.32 1.81
C VAL A 174 5.26 17.63 2.55
N THR A 175 5.31 17.80 3.85
CA THR A 175 6.42 17.33 4.69
C THR A 175 6.01 16.21 5.65
N ARG A 176 4.72 15.93 5.77
CA ARG A 176 4.18 14.93 6.67
C ARG A 176 3.22 13.99 5.94
N GLY A 177 3.18 12.76 6.38
CA GLY A 177 2.18 11.80 5.97
C GLY A 177 1.73 10.95 7.15
N ILE A 178 0.54 10.33 7.06
CA ILE A 178 0.05 9.33 8.00
C ILE A 178 0.09 7.97 7.34
N THR A 179 0.53 6.95 8.06
CA THR A 179 0.74 5.60 7.49
C THR A 179 0.45 4.50 8.50
N LEU A 180 -0.01 3.36 8.02
CA LEU A 180 0.10 2.12 8.81
C LEU A 180 1.57 1.83 9.08
N GLY A 181 1.90 1.47 10.31
CA GLY A 181 3.26 1.16 10.71
C GLY A 181 3.71 -0.24 10.29
N LEU A 182 5.00 -0.53 10.45
CA LEU A 182 5.54 -1.86 10.11
C LEU A 182 4.87 -2.98 10.91
N LYS A 183 4.51 -2.73 12.18
CA LYS A 183 3.75 -3.69 13.00
C LYS A 183 2.40 -4.02 12.37
N ASP A 184 1.69 -3.02 11.87
CA ASP A 184 0.37 -3.21 11.25
C ASP A 184 0.50 -4.02 9.96
N ILE A 185 1.53 -3.71 9.16
CA ILE A 185 1.86 -4.42 7.91
C ILE A 185 2.27 -5.87 8.21
N LEU A 186 3.17 -6.10 9.18
CA LEU A 186 3.66 -7.43 9.54
C LEU A 186 2.59 -8.30 10.21
N ASN A 187 1.54 -7.71 10.75
CA ASN A 187 0.39 -8.43 11.29
C ASN A 187 -0.65 -8.83 10.22
N ALA A 188 -0.50 -8.38 8.98
CA ALA A 188 -1.33 -8.89 7.89
C ALA A 188 -1.10 -10.41 7.72
N ARG A 189 -2.12 -11.15 7.30
CA ARG A 189 -1.98 -12.60 7.05
C ARG A 189 -1.05 -12.87 5.89
N GLU A 190 -1.10 -12.01 4.88
CA GLU A 190 -0.29 -12.08 3.67
C GLU A 190 0.18 -10.68 3.25
N VAL A 191 1.35 -10.61 2.63
CA VAL A 191 1.89 -9.39 2.05
C VAL A 191 2.24 -9.63 0.59
N LEU A 192 1.81 -8.73 -0.30
CA LEU A 192 2.19 -8.68 -1.71
C LEU A 192 3.04 -7.44 -1.96
N LEU A 193 4.34 -7.62 -2.13
CA LEU A 193 5.27 -6.55 -2.46
C LEU A 193 5.48 -6.48 -3.97
N LEU A 194 5.22 -5.30 -4.55
CA LEU A 194 5.42 -5.01 -5.97
C LEU A 194 6.67 -4.13 -6.13
N VAL A 195 7.64 -4.61 -6.89
CA VAL A 195 8.89 -3.89 -7.15
C VAL A 195 9.04 -3.69 -8.64
N THR A 196 8.82 -2.46 -9.10
CA THR A 196 8.95 -2.07 -10.51
C THR A 196 9.20 -0.57 -10.62
N GLY A 197 9.75 -0.13 -11.74
CA GLY A 197 9.98 1.26 -12.07
C GLY A 197 11.42 1.73 -11.85
N GLU A 198 11.75 2.81 -12.53
CA GLU A 198 13.10 3.36 -12.55
C GLU A 198 13.55 3.90 -11.17
N GLY A 199 14.84 3.76 -10.90
CA GLY A 199 15.50 4.29 -9.70
C GLY A 199 15.25 3.48 -8.44
N LYS A 200 14.76 2.24 -8.55
CA LYS A 200 14.57 1.32 -7.41
C LYS A 200 15.66 0.28 -7.26
N GLN A 201 16.63 0.22 -8.18
CA GLN A 201 17.65 -0.82 -8.18
C GLN A 201 18.41 -0.90 -6.85
N ASP A 202 18.93 0.22 -6.33
CA ASP A 202 19.65 0.26 -5.05
C ASP A 202 18.78 -0.26 -3.88
N ALA A 203 17.54 0.20 -3.78
CA ALA A 203 16.61 -0.25 -2.74
C ALA A 203 16.29 -1.75 -2.89
N THR A 204 16.14 -2.23 -4.12
CA THR A 204 15.89 -3.64 -4.43
C THR A 204 17.09 -4.50 -4.05
N ASP A 205 18.30 -4.12 -4.45
CA ASP A 205 19.53 -4.86 -4.15
C ASP A 205 19.73 -4.97 -2.64
N ARG A 206 19.53 -3.87 -1.91
CA ARG A 206 19.61 -3.84 -0.44
C ARG A 206 18.52 -4.69 0.21
N PHE A 207 17.29 -4.65 -0.28
CA PHE A 207 16.20 -5.51 0.19
C PHE A 207 16.54 -6.99 0.00
N LEU A 208 17.08 -7.36 -1.16
CA LEU A 208 17.44 -8.74 -1.50
C LEU A 208 18.61 -9.32 -0.68
N THR A 209 19.37 -8.47 0.05
CA THR A 209 20.39 -8.97 0.99
C THR A 209 19.81 -9.74 2.16
N ALA A 210 18.49 -9.67 2.40
CA ALA A 210 17.79 -10.24 3.54
C ALA A 210 18.33 -9.78 4.93
N LYS A 211 19.03 -8.64 4.97
CA LYS A 211 19.50 -8.02 6.21
C LYS A 211 18.49 -7.01 6.71
N VAL A 212 17.88 -7.30 7.86
CA VAL A 212 16.89 -6.40 8.48
C VAL A 212 17.59 -5.16 9.03
N SER A 213 17.13 -3.98 8.59
CA SER A 213 17.72 -2.69 8.97
C SER A 213 16.71 -1.56 8.88
N THR A 214 16.76 -0.63 9.81
CA THR A 214 15.96 0.61 9.79
C THR A 214 16.33 1.53 8.62
N ALA A 215 17.50 1.36 8.04
CA ALA A 215 17.93 2.07 6.81
C ALA A 215 17.23 1.54 5.54
N ILE A 216 16.51 0.42 5.62
CA ILE A 216 15.68 -0.16 4.58
C ILE A 216 14.43 -0.73 5.25
N PRO A 217 13.40 0.05 5.54
CA PRO A 217 12.19 -0.43 6.21
C PRO A 217 11.55 -1.64 5.53
N ALA A 218 11.61 -1.73 4.20
CA ALA A 218 11.16 -2.92 3.46
C ALA A 218 11.83 -4.21 3.91
N SER A 219 13.06 -4.17 4.44
CA SER A 219 13.77 -5.36 4.91
C SER A 219 13.09 -6.06 6.08
N PHE A 220 12.19 -5.39 6.80
CA PHE A 220 11.40 -6.02 7.85
C PHE A 220 10.42 -7.07 7.32
N LEU A 221 10.08 -7.05 6.02
CA LEU A 221 9.26 -8.10 5.41
C LEU A 221 9.93 -9.49 5.45
N TRP A 222 11.26 -9.55 5.59
CA TRP A 222 11.95 -10.83 5.81
C TRP A 222 11.58 -11.50 7.14
N LEU A 223 10.97 -10.76 8.07
CA LEU A 223 10.41 -11.30 9.31
C LEU A 223 8.97 -11.82 9.13
N HIS A 224 8.32 -11.51 8.01
CA HIS A 224 6.94 -11.93 7.75
C HIS A 224 6.91 -13.38 7.25
N SER A 225 6.03 -14.20 7.83
CA SER A 225 5.96 -15.64 7.52
C SER A 225 5.36 -15.96 6.15
N ASN A 226 4.59 -15.04 5.59
CA ASN A 226 3.87 -15.24 4.33
C ASN A 226 3.87 -13.98 3.46
N PHE A 227 4.94 -13.78 2.68
CA PHE A 227 4.97 -12.69 1.71
C PHE A 227 5.40 -13.17 0.32
N ILE A 228 4.83 -12.52 -0.68
CA ILE A 228 5.16 -12.67 -2.09
C ILE A 228 5.75 -11.35 -2.57
N CYS A 229 6.88 -11.41 -3.22
CA CYS A 229 7.52 -10.27 -3.87
C CYS A 229 7.59 -10.52 -5.38
N LEU A 230 6.92 -9.67 -6.16
CA LEU A 230 7.02 -9.64 -7.62
C LEU A 230 7.98 -8.54 -8.02
N ILE A 231 9.02 -8.88 -8.78
CA ILE A 231 10.12 -7.97 -9.11
C ILE A 231 10.25 -7.85 -10.62
N ASN A 232 10.25 -6.60 -11.09
CA ASN A 232 10.62 -6.20 -12.43
C ASN A 232 11.48 -4.93 -12.35
N THR A 233 12.81 -5.09 -12.26
CA THR A 233 13.81 -4.02 -12.21
C THR A 233 15.00 -4.40 -13.09
#